data_7c4bed902132d2092d280f4679121b53
#
_entry.id   7c4bed902132d2092d280f4679121b53
#
_cell.length_a   1.000
_cell.length_b   1.000
_cell.length_c   1.000
_cell.angle_alpha   90.00
_cell.angle_beta   90.00
_cell.angle_gamma   90.00
#
_symmetry.space_group_name_H-M   'P 1'
#
loop_
_entity.id
_entity.type
_entity.pdbx_description
1 polymer ?
#
loop_
_entity_poly.entity_id
_entity_poly.type
_entity_poly.pdbx_seq_one_letter_code
_entity_poly.pdbx_strand_id
1 'polypeptide(L)'
;MKNSMEIKFKEIPETVAFARNVVASFILPLNPSLDQLSDIKTAVNEAVTNVVVHAYPEKTCYVHMKITTDNSNIKITISDDGIGIKDLPRALTPFY
;
A
#
# COMPACT_ATOMS: atom_id res chain seq x y z
N MET A 1 -8.20 14.16 -9.26
CA MET A 1 -6.75 14.37 -9.26
C MET A 1 -6.04 13.06 -9.56
N LYS A 2 -5.14 13.08 -10.54
CA LYS A 2 -4.33 11.90 -10.85
C LYS A 2 -2.94 12.06 -10.27
N ASN A 3 -2.48 11.04 -9.60
CA ASN A 3 -1.14 11.04 -9.04
C ASN A 3 -0.62 9.61 -8.95
N SER A 4 0.68 9.47 -8.88
CA SER A 4 1.29 8.16 -8.73
C SER A 4 2.58 8.25 -7.94
N MET A 5 2.91 7.15 -7.25
CA MET A 5 4.13 7.04 -6.47
C MET A 5 4.61 5.60 -6.50
N GLU A 6 5.91 5.43 -6.56
CA GLU A 6 6.54 4.13 -6.40
C GLU A 6 7.56 4.22 -5.28
N ILE A 7 7.57 3.21 -4.41
CA ILE A 7 8.57 3.10 -3.36
C ILE A 7 9.10 1.68 -3.28
N LYS A 8 10.31 1.55 -2.79
CA LYS A 8 10.97 0.27 -2.61
C LYS A 8 11.57 0.25 -1.21
N PHE A 9 11.32 -0.81 -0.47
CA PHE A 9 11.83 -0.94 0.89
C PHE A 9 12.10 -2.40 1.22
N LYS A 10 12.91 -2.63 2.26
CA LYS A 10 13.24 -3.99 2.67
C LYS A 10 12.05 -4.72 3.24
N GLU A 11 11.99 -6.04 3.01
CA GLU A 11 10.97 -6.91 3.58
C GLU A 11 11.33 -7.28 5.00
N ILE A 12 11.19 -6.33 5.91
CA ILE A 12 11.41 -6.55 7.34
C ILE A 12 10.17 -6.05 8.09
N PRO A 13 9.87 -6.62 9.29
CA PRO A 13 8.66 -6.25 10.02
C PRO A 13 8.53 -4.75 10.30
N GLU A 14 9.65 -4.07 10.51
CA GLU A 14 9.65 -2.64 10.82
C GLU A 14 9.13 -1.77 9.68
N THR A 15 9.17 -2.27 8.45
CA THR A 15 8.71 -1.46 7.29
C THR A 15 7.22 -1.59 7.01
N VAL A 16 6.51 -2.48 7.70
CA VAL A 16 5.07 -2.64 7.50
C VAL A 16 4.33 -1.36 7.90
N ALA A 17 4.64 -0.82 9.08
CA ALA A 17 4.01 0.42 9.53
C ALA A 17 4.38 1.59 8.64
N PHE A 18 5.61 1.63 8.14
CA PHE A 18 6.05 2.66 7.21
C PHE A 18 5.19 2.63 5.94
N ALA A 19 5.01 1.46 5.35
CA ALA A 19 4.22 1.32 4.13
C ALA A 19 2.79 1.81 4.35
N ARG A 20 2.17 1.41 5.46
CA ARG A 20 0.81 1.83 5.81
C ARG A 20 0.70 3.34 5.92
N ASN A 21 1.65 3.96 6.60
CA ASN A 21 1.63 5.40 6.83
C ASN A 21 1.92 6.19 5.55
N VAL A 22 2.77 5.69 4.69
CA VAL A 22 3.05 6.33 3.40
C VAL A 22 1.78 6.36 2.54
N VAL A 23 1.06 5.24 2.47
CA VAL A 23 -0.18 5.19 1.71
C VAL A 23 -1.20 6.18 2.28
N ALA A 24 -1.36 6.20 3.61
CA ALA A 24 -2.29 7.10 4.26
C ALA A 24 -1.98 8.56 3.90
N SER A 25 -0.72 8.96 3.96
CA SER A 25 -0.31 10.31 3.60
C SER A 25 -0.57 10.63 2.13
N PHE A 26 -0.32 9.66 1.25
CA PHE A 26 -0.46 9.86 -0.19
C PHE A 26 -1.91 10.12 -0.60
N ILE A 27 -2.87 9.49 0.06
CA ILE A 27 -4.28 9.62 -0.31
C ILE A 27 -5.00 10.77 0.39
N LEU A 28 -4.39 11.45 1.34
CA LEU A 28 -5.03 12.55 2.06
C LEU A 28 -5.62 13.63 1.15
N PRO A 29 -4.95 14.04 0.05
CA PRO A 29 -5.55 15.05 -0.84
C PRO A 29 -6.88 14.65 -1.48
N LEU A 30 -7.24 13.36 -1.45
CA LEU A 30 -8.51 12.87 -1.97
C LEU A 30 -9.64 12.97 -0.95
N ASN A 31 -9.34 13.49 0.23
CA ASN A 31 -10.30 13.64 1.33
C ASN A 31 -11.05 12.35 1.69
N PRO A 32 -10.32 11.25 1.97
CA PRO A 32 -10.99 10.03 2.38
C PRO A 32 -11.67 10.21 3.74
N SER A 33 -12.75 9.45 3.95
CA SER A 33 -13.36 9.39 5.29
C SER A 33 -12.40 8.67 6.24
N LEU A 34 -12.67 8.80 7.55
CA LEU A 34 -11.89 8.04 8.54
C LEU A 34 -12.06 6.54 8.31
N ASP A 35 -13.26 6.09 7.95
CA ASP A 35 -13.51 4.68 7.68
C ASP A 35 -12.77 4.21 6.43
N GLN A 36 -12.78 5.00 5.37
CA GLN A 36 -12.04 4.69 4.15
C GLN A 36 -10.53 4.63 4.41
N LEU A 37 -10.02 5.61 5.15
CA LEU A 37 -8.61 5.66 5.49
C LEU A 37 -8.20 4.44 6.32
N SER A 38 -9.00 4.09 7.31
CA SER A 38 -8.76 2.92 8.16
C SER A 38 -8.79 1.63 7.34
N ASP A 39 -9.74 1.48 6.43
CA ASP A 39 -9.86 0.32 5.58
C ASP A 39 -8.64 0.14 4.69
N ILE A 40 -8.19 1.23 4.07
CA ILE A 40 -7.02 1.19 3.19
C ILE A 40 -5.77 0.85 3.99
N LYS A 41 -5.59 1.47 5.15
CA LYS A 41 -4.44 1.17 6.02
C LYS A 41 -4.43 -0.30 6.43
N THR A 42 -5.59 -0.85 6.76
CA THR A 42 -5.71 -2.26 7.14
C THR A 42 -5.36 -3.17 5.97
N ALA A 43 -5.87 -2.87 4.78
CA ALA A 43 -5.59 -3.66 3.59
C ALA A 43 -4.09 -3.66 3.25
N VAL A 44 -3.44 -2.50 3.31
CA VAL A 44 -2.00 -2.39 3.06
C VAL A 44 -1.23 -3.16 4.12
N ASN A 45 -1.62 -3.01 5.38
CA ASN A 45 -0.96 -3.72 6.48
C ASN A 45 -1.00 -5.23 6.28
N GLU A 46 -2.15 -5.77 5.92
CA GLU A 46 -2.30 -7.20 5.67
C GLU A 46 -1.47 -7.66 4.48
N ALA A 47 -1.53 -6.92 3.38
CA ALA A 47 -0.82 -7.30 2.15
C ALA A 47 0.70 -7.28 2.35
N VAL A 48 1.23 -6.23 2.97
CA VAL A 48 2.68 -6.12 3.20
C VAL A 48 3.12 -7.14 4.26
N THR A 49 2.32 -7.35 5.31
CA THR A 49 2.64 -8.34 6.33
C THR A 49 2.74 -9.74 5.71
N ASN A 50 1.82 -10.09 4.82
CA ASN A 50 1.86 -11.38 4.16
C ASN A 50 3.12 -11.56 3.32
N VAL A 51 3.52 -10.53 2.61
CA VAL A 51 4.75 -10.57 1.82
C VAL A 51 5.96 -10.76 2.74
N VAL A 52 6.04 -9.99 3.81
CA VAL A 52 7.16 -10.06 4.77
C VAL A 52 7.22 -11.43 5.42
N VAL A 53 6.08 -11.97 5.85
CA VAL A 53 6.04 -13.29 6.52
C VAL A 53 6.52 -14.39 5.59
N HIS A 54 6.16 -14.34 4.31
CA HIS A 54 6.59 -15.36 3.36
C HIS A 54 8.07 -15.28 3.01
N ALA A 55 8.64 -14.10 2.99
CA ALA A 55 10.03 -13.90 2.59
C ALA A 55 11.00 -13.99 3.76
N TYR A 56 10.59 -13.49 4.92
CA TYR A 56 11.43 -13.42 6.10
C TYR A 56 11.47 -14.77 6.83
N PRO A 57 12.60 -15.21 7.41
CA PRO A 57 13.90 -14.52 7.50
C PRO A 57 14.92 -14.94 6.43
N GLU A 58 14.54 -15.78 5.49
CA GLU A 58 15.49 -16.49 4.64
C GLU A 58 16.18 -15.61 3.60
N LYS A 59 15.56 -14.52 3.18
CA LYS A 59 16.12 -13.65 2.16
C LYS A 59 15.96 -12.19 2.52
N THR A 60 16.98 -11.41 2.20
CA THR A 60 16.85 -9.97 2.24
C THR A 60 16.29 -9.52 0.88
N CYS A 61 14.97 -9.45 0.79
CA CYS A 61 14.29 -9.02 -0.42
C CYS A 61 13.74 -7.62 -0.23
N TYR A 62 13.29 -7.04 -1.33
CA TYR A 62 12.66 -5.73 -1.31
C TYR A 62 11.22 -5.84 -1.74
N VAL A 63 10.38 -5.05 -1.11
CA VAL A 63 8.99 -4.84 -1.51
C VAL A 63 8.94 -3.63 -2.43
N HIS A 64 8.24 -3.77 -3.54
CA HIS A 64 7.93 -2.66 -4.43
C HIS A 64 6.47 -2.34 -4.27
N MET A 65 6.16 -1.09 -3.98
CA MET A 65 4.78 -0.64 -3.85
C MET A 65 4.55 0.52 -4.78
N LYS A 66 3.52 0.41 -5.61
CA LYS A 66 3.10 1.46 -6.52
C LYS A 66 1.68 1.86 -6.18
N ILE A 67 1.44 3.16 -6.08
CA ILE A 67 0.13 3.71 -5.79
C ILE A 67 -0.24 4.65 -6.92
N THR A 68 -1.43 4.46 -7.49
CA THR A 68 -1.98 5.37 -8.48
C THR A 68 -3.35 5.82 -8.03
N THR A 69 -3.63 7.10 -8.20
CA THR A 69 -4.94 7.66 -7.87
C THR A 69 -5.55 8.30 -9.11
N ASP A 70 -6.87 8.24 -9.19
CA ASP A 70 -7.63 8.81 -10.29
C ASP A 70 -8.98 9.26 -9.73
N ASN A 71 -9.12 10.57 -9.51
CA ASN A 71 -10.33 11.19 -8.96
C ASN A 71 -10.85 10.51 -7.68
N SER A 72 -11.58 9.41 -7.80
CA SER A 72 -12.13 8.71 -6.65
C SER A 72 -11.64 7.27 -6.51
N ASN A 73 -10.69 6.87 -7.35
CA ASN A 73 -10.16 5.51 -7.32
C ASN A 73 -8.70 5.51 -6.89
N ILE A 74 -8.32 4.49 -6.14
CA ILE A 74 -6.93 4.26 -5.78
C ILE A 74 -6.59 2.81 -6.10
N LYS A 75 -5.43 2.61 -6.70
CA LYS A 75 -4.91 1.27 -6.96
C LYS A 75 -3.54 1.16 -6.32
N ILE A 76 -3.37 0.11 -5.52
CA ILE A 76 -2.10 -0.18 -4.85
C ILE A 76 -1.61 -1.52 -5.37
N THR A 77 -0.41 -1.53 -5.94
CA THR A 77 0.23 -2.75 -6.43
C THR A 77 1.42 -3.05 -5.52
N ILE A 78 1.42 -4.24 -4.95
CA ILE A 78 2.51 -4.69 -4.08
C ILE A 78 3.14 -5.91 -4.71
N SER A 79 4.45 -5.85 -4.91
CA SER A 79 5.21 -6.96 -5.49
C SER A 79 6.51 -7.14 -4.74
N ASP A 80 7.08 -8.34 -4.85
CA ASP A 80 8.41 -8.61 -4.34
C ASP A 80 9.14 -9.55 -5.30
N ASP A 81 10.41 -9.82 -5.00
CA ASP A 81 11.26 -10.62 -5.89
C ASP A 81 10.92 -12.10 -5.87
N GLY A 82 10.15 -12.58 -4.89
CA GLY A 82 9.91 -14.01 -4.71
C GLY A 82 8.48 -14.47 -4.78
N ILE A 83 7.51 -13.60 -4.53
CA ILE A 83 6.12 -14.01 -4.33
C ILE A 83 5.21 -13.56 -5.47
N GLY A 84 5.62 -12.56 -6.25
CA GLY A 84 4.81 -12.04 -7.32
C GLY A 84 4.09 -10.75 -6.95
N ILE A 85 2.99 -10.49 -7.64
CA ILE A 85 2.32 -9.19 -7.58
C ILE A 85 0.95 -9.35 -6.93
N LYS A 86 0.64 -8.44 -6.00
CA LYS A 86 -0.71 -8.29 -5.45
C LYS A 86 -1.23 -6.90 -5.76
N ASP A 87 -2.41 -6.86 -6.34
CA ASP A 87 -3.10 -5.62 -6.62
C ASP A 87 -4.22 -5.42 -5.61
N LEU A 88 -4.31 -4.20 -5.07
CA LEU A 88 -5.35 -3.82 -4.13
C LEU A 88 -6.11 -2.62 -4.69
N PRO A 89 -7.08 -2.88 -5.59
CA PRO A 89 -7.91 -1.78 -6.08
C PRO A 89 -8.88 -1.32 -4.99
N ARG A 90 -9.03 -0.03 -4.85
CA ARG A 90 -9.95 0.59 -3.89
C ARG A 90 -10.64 1.77 -4.53
N ALA A 91 -11.90 1.92 -4.23
CA ALA A 91 -12.68 3.08 -4.65
C ALA A 91 -12.96 3.94 -3.43
N LEU A 92 -12.80 5.24 -3.59
CA LEU A 92 -13.10 6.22 -2.55
C LEU A 92 -14.39 6.92 -2.90
N THR A 93 -15.29 7.02 -1.92
CA THR A 93 -16.51 7.81 -2.10
C THR A 93 -16.14 9.28 -1.93
N PRO A 94 -16.43 10.13 -2.92
CA PRO A 94 -16.10 11.54 -2.79
C PRO A 94 -16.81 12.19 -1.61
N PHE A 95 -16.15 13.16 -0.98
CA PHE A 95 -16.71 13.98 0.08
C PHE A 95 -17.08 15.34 -0.45
N TYR A 96 -18.29 15.72 -0.17
CA TYR A 96 -18.80 17.02 -0.56
C TYR A 96 -19.16 17.82 0.66
#